data_247f85dd45afdad3e2eebbd731e9ec9a
#
_entry.id   247f85dd45afdad3e2eebbd731e9ec9a
#
_cell.length_a   1.000
_cell.length_b   1.000
_cell.length_c   1.000
_cell.angle_alpha   90.00
_cell.angle_beta   90.00
_cell.angle_gamma   90.00
#
_symmetry.space_group_name_H-M   'P 1'
#
loop_
_entity.id
_entity.type
_entity.pdbx_description
1 polymer ?
#
loop_
_entity_poly.entity_id
_entity_poly.type
_entity_poly.pdbx_seq_one_letter_code
_entity_poly.pdbx_strand_id
1 'polypeptide(L)'
;MFHYGSRYVTRDYDWTYLIIIIILFILSLIVQSAVQNRYKKYSQVLTESRLTGAEAARLTMEANGVMNVQIYKNNGSDLSDYYDPKTNGIYLSANTYSGATVAAVGVACHEAGHAIQAAEGYAPYKLRRAIIPFASVSSKIAIPLIIAGLILSAFASMLKYLALAGIILFAVAVFVQLVTLPVEYDASRRALKNIASCNILTAEELKGAKSVLSAAAMTYVVATLTAIVQLLRFISIFNNRR
;
A
#
# COMPACT_ATOMS: atom_id res chain seq x y z
N MET A 1 -40.64 17.53 -27.44
CA MET A 1 -40.97 16.99 -26.10
C MET A 1 -40.07 15.78 -25.85
N PHE A 2 -38.99 15.88 -25.07
CA PHE A 2 -38.07 14.85 -24.56
C PHE A 2 -36.66 15.44 -24.38
N HIS A 3 -36.53 16.43 -23.47
CA HIS A 3 -35.22 16.92 -23.03
C HIS A 3 -35.13 17.05 -21.50
N TYR A 4 -36.01 16.35 -20.74
CA TYR A 4 -36.11 16.50 -19.30
C TYR A 4 -35.41 15.41 -18.49
N GLY A 5 -34.98 14.28 -19.11
CA GLY A 5 -34.40 13.12 -18.39
C GLY A 5 -32.90 13.21 -18.09
N SER A 6 -32.15 13.97 -18.88
CA SER A 6 -30.68 13.94 -18.83
C SER A 6 -30.06 14.79 -17.67
N ARG A 7 -30.75 15.86 -17.25
CA ARG A 7 -30.24 16.75 -16.19
C ARG A 7 -30.34 16.16 -14.77
N TYR A 8 -31.34 15.34 -14.53
CA TYR A 8 -31.53 14.72 -13.20
C TYR A 8 -30.52 13.60 -12.96
N VAL A 9 -30.22 12.79 -13.97
CA VAL A 9 -29.29 11.67 -13.86
C VAL A 9 -27.86 12.14 -13.59
N THR A 10 -27.42 13.23 -14.21
CA THR A 10 -26.08 13.77 -13.99
C THR A 10 -25.91 14.40 -12.60
N ARG A 11 -26.98 15.03 -12.08
CA ARG A 11 -26.94 15.68 -10.75
C ARG A 11 -26.93 14.65 -9.61
N ASP A 12 -27.73 13.60 -9.74
CA ASP A 12 -27.76 12.51 -8.75
C ASP A 12 -26.44 11.72 -8.73
N TYR A 13 -25.83 11.52 -9.90
CA TYR A 13 -24.55 10.84 -10.01
C TYR A 13 -23.42 11.65 -9.36
N ASP A 14 -23.40 12.97 -9.45
CA ASP A 14 -22.40 13.81 -8.82
C ASP A 14 -22.50 13.80 -7.28
N TRP A 15 -23.70 13.83 -6.74
CA TRP A 15 -23.91 13.68 -5.29
C TRP A 15 -23.51 12.30 -4.79
N THR A 16 -23.85 11.24 -5.50
CA THR A 16 -23.43 9.87 -5.16
C THR A 16 -21.94 9.74 -5.11
N TYR A 17 -21.22 10.28 -6.09
CA TYR A 17 -19.76 10.28 -6.10
C TYR A 17 -19.18 11.04 -4.89
N LEU A 18 -19.69 12.23 -4.58
CA LEU A 18 -19.25 13.02 -3.45
C LEU A 18 -19.45 12.27 -2.12
N ILE A 19 -20.58 11.62 -1.94
CA ILE A 19 -20.86 10.81 -0.75
C ILE A 19 -19.85 9.66 -0.65
N ILE A 20 -19.60 8.92 -1.73
CA ILE A 20 -18.64 7.81 -1.75
C ILE A 20 -17.24 8.30 -1.40
N ILE A 21 -16.78 9.42 -1.97
CA ILE A 21 -15.44 9.96 -1.67
C ILE A 21 -15.32 10.42 -0.21
N ILE A 22 -16.36 11.04 0.34
CA ILE A 22 -16.39 11.43 1.75
C ILE A 22 -16.30 10.18 2.66
N ILE A 23 -17.06 9.13 2.35
CA ILE A 23 -17.02 7.87 3.09
C ILE A 23 -15.61 7.25 3.03
N LEU A 24 -14.99 7.19 1.84
CA LEU A 24 -13.63 6.66 1.67
C LEU A 24 -12.59 7.51 2.37
N PHE A 25 -12.75 8.83 2.39
CA PHE A 25 -11.89 9.74 3.14
C PHE A 25 -11.97 9.48 4.65
N ILE A 26 -13.18 9.39 5.21
CA ILE A 26 -13.41 9.07 6.62
C ILE A 26 -12.82 7.69 6.95
N LEU A 27 -13.06 6.69 6.09
CA LEU A 27 -12.51 5.35 6.26
C LEU A 27 -10.97 5.36 6.25
N SER A 28 -10.36 6.18 5.38
CA SER A 28 -8.90 6.36 5.35
C SER A 28 -8.36 6.93 6.68
N LEU A 29 -9.04 7.93 7.25
CA LEU A 29 -8.66 8.50 8.55
C LEU A 29 -8.80 7.47 9.69
N ILE A 30 -9.89 6.69 9.69
CA ILE A 30 -10.11 5.62 10.69
C ILE A 30 -9.00 4.57 10.60
N VAL A 31 -8.69 4.09 9.40
CA VAL A 31 -7.66 3.06 9.20
C VAL A 31 -6.28 3.60 9.58
N GLN A 32 -5.95 4.84 9.20
CA GLN A 32 -4.69 5.46 9.56
C GLN A 32 -4.53 5.64 11.08
N SER A 33 -5.59 6.08 11.76
CA SER A 33 -5.63 6.13 13.23
C SER A 33 -5.49 4.74 13.86
N ALA A 34 -6.12 3.73 13.28
CA ALA A 34 -6.00 2.35 13.76
C ALA A 34 -4.57 1.82 13.65
N VAL A 35 -3.84 2.12 12.57
CA VAL A 35 -2.42 1.76 12.41
C VAL A 35 -1.59 2.40 13.51
N GLN A 36 -1.71 3.73 13.67
CA GLN A 36 -0.93 4.47 14.65
C GLN A 36 -1.20 4.01 16.09
N ASN A 37 -2.48 3.80 16.45
CA ASN A 37 -2.86 3.36 17.77
C ASN A 37 -2.38 1.94 18.08
N ARG A 38 -2.49 1.01 17.12
CA ARG A 38 -2.01 -0.37 17.29
C ARG A 38 -0.49 -0.41 17.35
N TYR A 39 0.20 0.30 16.47
CA TYR A 39 1.65 0.41 16.51
C TYR A 39 2.10 0.99 17.85
N LYS A 40 1.57 2.13 18.30
CA LYS A 40 1.88 2.74 19.58
C LYS A 40 1.63 1.80 20.76
N LYS A 41 0.49 1.09 20.78
CA LYS A 41 0.15 0.11 21.83
C LYS A 41 1.22 -0.99 21.91
N TYR A 42 1.54 -1.62 20.77
CA TYR A 42 2.43 -2.78 20.75
C TYR A 42 3.92 -2.43 20.71
N SER A 43 4.26 -1.15 20.49
CA SER A 43 5.62 -0.64 20.71
C SER A 43 5.99 -0.48 22.18
N GLN A 44 4.99 -0.56 23.08
CA GLN A 44 5.20 -0.54 24.53
C GLN A 44 5.23 -1.95 25.16
N VAL A 45 4.87 -2.97 24.38
CA VAL A 45 4.84 -4.37 24.84
C VAL A 45 6.16 -5.02 24.48
N LEU A 46 7.02 -5.22 25.48
CA LEU A 46 8.27 -5.96 25.34
C LEU A 46 7.99 -7.44 25.08
N THR A 47 8.75 -8.05 24.17
CA THR A 47 8.66 -9.48 23.89
C THR A 47 9.33 -10.31 24.97
N GLU A 48 8.82 -11.51 25.20
CA GLU A 48 9.41 -12.45 26.16
C GLU A 48 10.80 -12.89 25.68
N SER A 49 10.97 -13.11 24.38
CA SER A 49 12.24 -13.49 23.77
C SER A 49 13.32 -12.40 23.84
N ARG A 50 12.94 -11.14 24.07
CA ARG A 50 13.84 -9.97 24.07
C ARG A 50 14.63 -9.77 22.78
N LEU A 51 14.26 -10.47 21.71
CA LEU A 51 14.86 -10.26 20.39
C LEU A 51 14.49 -8.88 19.86
N THR A 52 15.47 -8.17 19.35
CA THR A 52 15.24 -6.92 18.62
C THR A 52 14.58 -7.20 17.27
N GLY A 53 13.95 -6.18 16.67
CA GLY A 53 13.39 -6.34 15.32
C GLY A 53 14.44 -6.79 14.30
N ALA A 54 15.67 -6.26 14.37
CA ALA A 54 16.75 -6.67 13.47
C ALA A 54 17.13 -8.16 13.65
N GLU A 55 17.22 -8.65 14.88
CA GLU A 55 17.50 -10.07 15.16
C GLU A 55 16.34 -10.96 14.70
N ALA A 56 15.10 -10.57 14.96
CA ALA A 56 13.91 -11.30 14.53
C ALA A 56 13.79 -11.39 13.00
N ALA A 57 14.08 -10.29 12.28
CA ALA A 57 14.12 -10.29 10.83
C ALA A 57 15.21 -11.21 10.29
N ARG A 58 16.40 -11.22 10.90
CA ARG A 58 17.51 -12.10 10.54
C ARG A 58 17.11 -13.56 10.71
N LEU A 59 16.60 -13.96 11.88
CA LEU A 59 16.11 -15.32 12.12
C LEU A 59 15.02 -15.74 11.13
N THR A 60 14.10 -14.82 10.81
CA THR A 60 13.06 -15.06 9.81
C THR A 60 13.64 -15.36 8.44
N MET A 61 14.66 -14.63 8.00
CA MET A 61 15.31 -14.84 6.70
C MET A 61 16.13 -16.13 6.70
N GLU A 62 16.92 -16.39 7.74
CA GLU A 62 17.74 -17.60 7.90
C GLU A 62 16.89 -18.86 7.84
N ALA A 63 15.75 -18.88 8.53
CA ALA A 63 14.80 -20.00 8.50
C ALA A 63 14.23 -20.29 7.10
N ASN A 64 14.34 -19.36 6.16
CA ASN A 64 13.92 -19.52 4.77
C ASN A 64 15.11 -19.58 3.78
N GLY A 65 16.35 -19.78 4.28
CA GLY A 65 17.55 -19.89 3.45
C GLY A 65 18.01 -18.58 2.82
N VAL A 66 17.53 -17.42 3.30
CA VAL A 66 17.90 -16.10 2.78
C VAL A 66 19.02 -15.51 3.63
N MET A 67 20.27 -15.70 3.21
CA MET A 67 21.46 -15.32 3.99
C MET A 67 22.14 -14.03 3.50
N ASN A 68 21.84 -13.59 2.31
CA ASN A 68 22.58 -12.52 1.62
C ASN A 68 21.93 -11.14 1.72
N VAL A 69 20.93 -10.97 2.59
CA VAL A 69 20.25 -9.69 2.82
C VAL A 69 20.83 -9.01 4.05
N GLN A 70 21.25 -7.76 3.91
CA GLN A 70 21.78 -6.97 5.01
C GLN A 70 20.64 -6.18 5.71
N ILE A 71 20.80 -5.95 7.01
CA ILE A 71 19.83 -5.15 7.78
C ILE A 71 20.52 -3.89 8.26
N TYR A 72 19.98 -2.75 7.86
CA TYR A 72 20.50 -1.43 8.15
C TYR A 72 19.56 -0.65 9.07
N LYS A 73 20.14 0.16 9.95
CA LYS A 73 19.39 1.14 10.72
C LYS A 73 19.12 2.37 9.84
N ASN A 74 17.86 2.76 9.72
CA ASN A 74 17.41 3.94 9.02
C ASN A 74 17.18 5.11 10.02
N ASN A 75 17.56 6.31 9.63
CA ASN A 75 17.32 7.53 10.42
C ASN A 75 15.95 8.18 10.15
N GLY A 76 15.06 7.49 9.45
CA GLY A 76 13.68 7.94 9.19
C GLY A 76 12.79 7.89 10.44
N SER A 77 11.55 8.37 10.27
CA SER A 77 10.51 8.28 11.31
C SER A 77 10.09 6.83 11.55
N ASP A 78 9.37 6.59 12.65
CA ASP A 78 8.69 5.32 12.88
C ASP A 78 7.79 4.95 11.69
N LEU A 79 7.70 3.66 11.38
CA LEU A 79 6.99 3.13 10.21
C LEU A 79 7.59 3.57 8.84
N SER A 80 8.87 3.96 8.83
CA SER A 80 9.65 4.16 7.59
C SER A 80 10.51 2.95 7.22
N ASP A 81 10.11 1.78 7.70
CA ASP A 81 10.76 0.51 7.47
C ASP A 81 10.48 0.02 6.05
N TYR A 82 11.48 -0.54 5.37
CA TYR A 82 11.31 -1.09 4.03
C TYR A 82 12.43 -2.05 3.63
N TYR A 83 12.10 -2.98 2.73
CA TYR A 83 13.09 -3.76 1.99
C TYR A 83 13.37 -3.14 0.64
N ASP A 84 14.65 -2.89 0.32
CA ASP A 84 15.08 -2.40 -0.99
C ASP A 84 15.72 -3.54 -1.82
N PRO A 85 15.06 -3.97 -2.90
CA PRO A 85 15.62 -5.02 -3.77
C PRO A 85 16.78 -4.57 -4.63
N LYS A 86 17.12 -3.27 -4.70
CA LYS A 86 18.27 -2.77 -5.44
C LYS A 86 19.55 -2.97 -4.66
N THR A 87 19.51 -2.65 -3.37
CA THR A 87 20.63 -2.82 -2.45
C THR A 87 20.63 -4.19 -1.79
N ASN A 88 19.56 -4.97 -1.98
CA ASN A 88 19.28 -6.22 -1.27
C ASN A 88 19.39 -6.05 0.24
N GLY A 89 18.78 -5.00 0.76
CA GLY A 89 18.86 -4.59 2.15
C GLY A 89 17.51 -4.28 2.78
N ILE A 90 17.37 -4.59 4.07
CA ILE A 90 16.25 -4.17 4.90
C ILE A 90 16.69 -2.94 5.68
N TYR A 91 15.90 -1.87 5.59
CA TYR A 91 16.14 -0.61 6.28
C TYR A 91 15.09 -0.42 7.36
N LEU A 92 15.51 -0.48 8.62
CA LEU A 92 14.63 -0.39 9.78
C LEU A 92 14.82 0.93 10.52
N SER A 93 13.73 1.57 10.90
CA SER A 93 13.73 2.74 11.78
C SER A 93 14.43 2.43 13.10
N ALA A 94 14.91 3.44 13.81
CA ALA A 94 15.68 3.25 15.04
C ALA A 94 14.92 2.39 16.06
N ASN A 95 13.62 2.64 16.22
CA ASN A 95 12.76 1.93 17.16
C ASN A 95 12.48 0.48 16.71
N THR A 96 12.35 0.24 15.41
CA THR A 96 12.17 -1.11 14.87
C THR A 96 13.49 -1.90 14.92
N TYR A 97 14.63 -1.26 14.57
CA TYR A 97 15.93 -1.93 14.53
C TYR A 97 16.37 -2.44 15.90
N SER A 98 16.32 -1.57 16.90
CA SER A 98 16.87 -1.86 18.26
C SER A 98 15.80 -2.25 19.28
N GLY A 99 14.52 -2.10 18.95
CA GLY A 99 13.40 -2.37 19.86
C GLY A 99 13.09 -3.85 19.96
N ALA A 100 13.00 -4.35 21.21
CA ALA A 100 12.55 -5.70 21.54
C ALA A 100 11.05 -5.70 21.89
N THR A 101 10.22 -5.15 21.00
CA THR A 101 8.77 -5.01 21.20
C THR A 101 7.98 -5.78 20.16
N VAL A 102 6.73 -6.11 20.50
CA VAL A 102 5.83 -6.85 19.59
C VAL A 102 5.65 -6.12 18.25
N ALA A 103 5.55 -4.79 18.27
CA ALA A 103 5.44 -4.01 17.03
C ALA A 103 6.75 -4.05 16.22
N ALA A 104 7.91 -3.85 16.87
CA ALA A 104 9.21 -3.87 16.20
C ALA A 104 9.48 -5.21 15.52
N VAL A 105 9.26 -6.31 16.24
CA VAL A 105 9.40 -7.68 15.70
C VAL A 105 8.43 -7.91 14.54
N GLY A 106 7.15 -7.53 14.69
CA GLY A 106 6.14 -7.71 13.63
C GLY A 106 6.51 -6.99 12.34
N VAL A 107 6.90 -5.70 12.45
CA VAL A 107 7.28 -4.87 11.29
C VAL A 107 8.57 -5.38 10.65
N ALA A 108 9.61 -5.66 11.43
CA ALA A 108 10.88 -6.14 10.90
C ALA A 108 10.74 -7.50 10.18
N CYS A 109 9.95 -8.42 10.73
CA CYS A 109 9.65 -9.69 10.07
C CYS A 109 8.79 -9.52 8.81
N HIS A 110 7.95 -8.47 8.73
CA HIS A 110 7.23 -8.14 7.51
C HIS A 110 8.19 -7.75 6.38
N GLU A 111 9.19 -6.90 6.67
CA GLU A 111 10.22 -6.55 5.69
C GLU A 111 11.07 -7.76 5.29
N ALA A 112 11.37 -8.65 6.24
CA ALA A 112 11.97 -9.95 5.93
C ALA A 112 11.07 -10.80 5.02
N GLY A 113 9.75 -10.71 5.16
CA GLY A 113 8.76 -11.33 4.26
C GLY A 113 8.93 -10.86 2.81
N HIS A 114 9.16 -9.57 2.58
CA HIS A 114 9.47 -9.04 1.24
C HIS A 114 10.80 -9.54 0.69
N ALA A 115 11.83 -9.65 1.53
CA ALA A 115 13.10 -10.23 1.13
C ALA A 115 12.96 -11.71 0.72
N ILE A 116 12.15 -12.47 1.45
CA ILE A 116 11.84 -13.87 1.11
C ILE A 116 11.06 -13.96 -0.20
N GLN A 117 10.06 -13.09 -0.42
CA GLN A 117 9.33 -13.01 -1.70
C GLN A 117 10.26 -12.74 -2.88
N ALA A 118 11.25 -11.85 -2.69
CA ALA A 118 12.24 -11.55 -3.71
C ALA A 118 13.14 -12.77 -4.01
N ALA A 119 13.62 -13.44 -2.97
CA ALA A 119 14.50 -14.61 -3.07
C ALA A 119 13.81 -15.81 -3.74
N GLU A 120 12.56 -16.10 -3.34
CA GLU A 120 11.75 -17.17 -3.92
C GLU A 120 11.21 -16.84 -5.32
N GLY A 121 11.32 -15.59 -5.73
CA GLY A 121 10.80 -15.16 -7.03
C GLY A 121 9.28 -15.15 -7.11
N TYR A 122 8.59 -14.79 -6.03
CA TYR A 122 7.13 -14.69 -5.95
C TYR A 122 6.56 -13.83 -7.09
N ALA A 123 5.69 -14.40 -7.93
CA ALA A 123 5.27 -13.78 -9.18
C ALA A 123 4.60 -12.40 -9.01
N PRO A 124 3.68 -12.17 -8.05
CA PRO A 124 3.12 -10.84 -7.82
C PRO A 124 4.18 -9.81 -7.39
N TYR A 125 5.18 -10.21 -6.58
CA TYR A 125 6.27 -9.34 -6.17
C TYR A 125 7.15 -8.94 -7.37
N LYS A 126 7.51 -9.90 -8.25
CA LYS A 126 8.25 -9.61 -9.49
C LYS A 126 7.48 -8.63 -10.39
N LEU A 127 6.18 -8.86 -10.57
CA LEU A 127 5.32 -7.99 -11.36
C LEU A 127 5.27 -6.57 -10.76
N ARG A 128 4.99 -6.46 -9.45
CA ARG A 128 5.00 -5.18 -8.72
C ARG A 128 6.31 -4.43 -8.94
N ARG A 129 7.44 -5.10 -8.75
CA ARG A 129 8.78 -4.52 -8.93
C ARG A 129 9.00 -3.99 -10.34
N ALA A 130 8.56 -4.71 -11.36
CA ALA A 130 8.71 -4.32 -12.75
C ALA A 130 7.86 -3.08 -13.11
N ILE A 131 6.66 -2.95 -12.55
CA ILE A 131 5.71 -1.90 -12.92
C ILE A 131 5.77 -0.64 -12.05
N ILE A 132 6.31 -0.69 -10.83
CA ILE A 132 6.43 0.47 -9.92
C ILE A 132 7.13 1.69 -10.58
N PRO A 133 8.26 1.57 -11.30
CA PRO A 133 8.90 2.73 -11.92
C PRO A 133 7.98 3.46 -12.90
N PHE A 134 7.21 2.71 -13.69
CA PHE A 134 6.24 3.27 -14.63
C PHE A 134 5.07 3.92 -13.88
N ALA A 135 4.55 3.29 -12.84
CA ALA A 135 3.46 3.83 -12.04
C ALA A 135 3.83 5.13 -11.34
N SER A 136 5.06 5.28 -10.86
CA SER A 136 5.52 6.49 -10.18
C SER A 136 5.52 7.71 -11.11
N VAL A 137 5.88 7.53 -12.36
CA VAL A 137 5.82 8.57 -13.39
C VAL A 137 4.36 8.80 -13.82
N SER A 138 3.64 7.71 -14.10
CA SER A 138 2.24 7.76 -14.55
C SER A 138 1.35 8.50 -13.55
N SER A 139 1.48 8.22 -12.25
CA SER A 139 0.63 8.85 -11.22
C SER A 139 0.85 10.36 -11.10
N LYS A 140 2.07 10.85 -11.33
CA LYS A 140 2.40 12.29 -11.28
C LYS A 140 1.83 13.05 -12.47
N ILE A 141 1.79 12.43 -13.65
CA ILE A 141 1.40 13.08 -14.91
C ILE A 141 -0.10 12.86 -15.18
N ALA A 142 -0.70 11.78 -14.73
CA ALA A 142 -2.06 11.38 -15.06
C ALA A 142 -3.10 12.48 -14.75
N ILE A 143 -3.13 12.96 -13.50
CA ILE A 143 -4.13 13.96 -13.07
C ILE A 143 -3.96 15.30 -13.80
N PRO A 144 -2.76 15.91 -13.88
CA PRO A 144 -2.56 17.10 -14.70
C PRO A 144 -2.99 16.93 -16.15
N LEU A 145 -2.72 15.76 -16.75
CA LEU A 145 -3.07 15.49 -18.14
C LEU A 145 -4.59 15.34 -18.34
N ILE A 146 -5.28 14.69 -17.39
CA ILE A 146 -6.75 14.61 -17.40
C ILE A 146 -7.35 16.00 -17.32
N ILE A 147 -6.92 16.82 -16.36
CA ILE A 147 -7.45 18.17 -16.15
C ILE A 147 -7.20 19.04 -17.39
N ALA A 148 -5.97 19.04 -17.90
CA ALA A 148 -5.62 19.80 -19.09
C ALA A 148 -6.47 19.36 -20.29
N GLY A 149 -6.60 18.06 -20.54
CA GLY A 149 -7.39 17.52 -21.64
C GLY A 149 -8.87 17.88 -21.54
N LEU A 150 -9.44 17.83 -20.31
CA LEU A 150 -10.83 18.24 -20.08
C LEU A 150 -11.06 19.76 -20.31
N ILE A 151 -10.15 20.61 -19.86
CA ILE A 151 -10.27 22.07 -20.06
C ILE A 151 -10.06 22.42 -21.54
N LEU A 152 -8.99 21.95 -22.14
CA LEU A 152 -8.61 22.31 -23.50
C LEU A 152 -9.56 21.73 -24.56
N SER A 153 -10.29 20.66 -24.26
CA SER A 153 -11.32 20.12 -25.15
C SER A 153 -12.45 21.10 -25.45
N ALA A 154 -12.63 22.14 -24.63
CA ALA A 154 -13.57 23.23 -24.89
C ALA A 154 -13.13 24.14 -26.08
N PHE A 155 -11.81 24.19 -26.35
CA PHE A 155 -11.26 25.00 -27.46
C PHE A 155 -11.04 24.19 -28.73
N ALA A 156 -10.67 22.91 -28.60
CA ALA A 156 -10.48 22.02 -29.73
C ALA A 156 -10.81 20.57 -29.31
N SER A 157 -11.76 19.98 -30.02
CA SER A 157 -12.31 18.64 -29.71
C SER A 157 -11.24 17.52 -29.69
N MET A 158 -10.17 17.67 -30.48
CA MET A 158 -9.05 16.72 -30.48
C MET A 158 -8.28 16.67 -29.15
N LEU A 159 -8.29 17.75 -28.37
CA LEU A 159 -7.56 17.82 -27.10
C LEU A 159 -8.18 16.95 -25.99
N LYS A 160 -9.41 16.42 -26.19
CA LYS A 160 -9.97 15.39 -25.31
C LYS A 160 -9.11 14.13 -25.22
N TYR A 161 -8.31 13.80 -26.24
CA TYR A 161 -7.41 12.65 -26.21
C TYR A 161 -6.27 12.80 -25.20
N LEU A 162 -5.93 14.02 -24.77
CA LEU A 162 -5.05 14.23 -23.62
C LEU A 162 -5.68 13.70 -22.33
N ALA A 163 -6.97 13.95 -22.11
CA ALA A 163 -7.68 13.39 -20.98
C ALA A 163 -7.73 11.86 -21.02
N LEU A 164 -7.96 11.28 -22.20
CA LEU A 164 -7.93 9.83 -22.39
C LEU A 164 -6.55 9.25 -22.07
N ALA A 165 -5.48 9.87 -22.55
CA ALA A 165 -4.12 9.44 -22.22
C ALA A 165 -3.85 9.51 -20.70
N GLY A 166 -4.29 10.57 -20.03
CA GLY A 166 -4.22 10.69 -18.58
C GLY A 166 -5.01 9.60 -17.85
N ILE A 167 -6.21 9.25 -18.32
CA ILE A 167 -7.02 8.15 -17.75
C ILE A 167 -6.29 6.80 -17.89
N ILE A 168 -5.67 6.54 -19.05
CA ILE A 168 -4.88 5.32 -19.25
C ILE A 168 -3.70 5.26 -18.30
N LEU A 169 -2.97 6.37 -18.12
CA LEU A 169 -1.87 6.45 -17.14
C LEU A 169 -2.37 6.24 -15.72
N PHE A 170 -3.52 6.80 -15.38
CA PHE A 170 -4.11 6.58 -14.05
C PHE A 170 -4.55 5.13 -13.85
N ALA A 171 -5.07 4.46 -14.88
CA ALA A 171 -5.41 3.05 -14.83
C ALA A 171 -4.18 2.15 -14.55
N VAL A 172 -3.00 2.51 -15.08
CA VAL A 172 -1.73 1.84 -14.72
C VAL A 172 -1.44 1.97 -13.22
N ALA A 173 -1.61 3.17 -12.65
CA ALA A 173 -1.42 3.37 -11.21
C ALA A 173 -2.41 2.53 -10.37
N VAL A 174 -3.68 2.44 -10.78
CA VAL A 174 -4.68 1.58 -10.14
C VAL A 174 -4.29 0.10 -10.23
N PHE A 175 -3.79 -0.35 -11.38
CA PHE A 175 -3.33 -1.72 -11.57
C PHE A 175 -2.17 -2.07 -10.62
N VAL A 176 -1.22 -1.14 -10.41
CA VAL A 176 -0.13 -1.34 -9.44
C VAL A 176 -0.67 -1.49 -8.02
N GLN A 177 -1.67 -0.70 -7.63
CA GLN A 177 -2.31 -0.85 -6.33
C GLN A 177 -2.94 -2.24 -6.16
N LEU A 178 -3.63 -2.74 -7.18
CA LEU A 178 -4.23 -4.09 -7.17
C LEU A 178 -3.18 -5.19 -7.05
N VAL A 179 -2.05 -5.08 -7.76
CA VAL A 179 -0.93 -6.04 -7.65
C VAL A 179 -0.24 -5.94 -6.29
N THR A 180 -0.22 -4.76 -5.68
CA THR A 180 0.39 -4.56 -4.36
C THR A 180 -0.36 -5.28 -3.24
N LEU A 181 -1.69 -5.37 -3.29
CA LEU A 181 -2.49 -6.05 -2.26
C LEU A 181 -2.03 -7.49 -1.97
N PRO A 182 -1.97 -8.42 -2.93
CA PRO A 182 -1.51 -9.78 -2.65
C PRO A 182 -0.06 -9.83 -2.16
N VAL A 183 0.80 -8.90 -2.56
CA VAL A 183 2.19 -8.83 -2.11
C VAL A 183 2.26 -8.50 -0.62
N GLU A 184 1.53 -7.48 -0.17
CA GLU A 184 1.50 -7.04 1.23
C GLU A 184 0.86 -8.09 2.16
N TYR A 185 -0.24 -8.70 1.72
CA TYR A 185 -0.88 -9.78 2.47
C TYR A 185 0.01 -11.02 2.59
N ASP A 186 0.71 -11.38 1.52
CA ASP A 186 1.63 -12.53 1.53
C ASP A 186 2.86 -12.25 2.40
N ALA A 187 3.46 -11.05 2.33
CA ALA A 187 4.57 -10.65 3.21
C ALA A 187 4.17 -10.75 4.69
N SER A 188 3.01 -10.19 5.07
CA SER A 188 2.47 -10.27 6.42
C SER A 188 2.19 -11.72 6.85
N ARG A 189 1.64 -12.55 5.96
CA ARG A 189 1.40 -13.97 6.22
C ARG A 189 2.71 -14.73 6.48
N ARG A 190 3.74 -14.47 5.67
CA ARG A 190 5.09 -15.07 5.84
C ARG A 190 5.70 -14.64 7.16
N ALA A 191 5.63 -13.35 7.49
CA ALA A 191 6.09 -12.82 8.77
C ALA A 191 5.47 -13.58 9.94
N LEU A 192 4.14 -13.63 10.01
CA LEU A 192 3.43 -14.28 11.12
C LEU A 192 3.69 -15.79 11.19
N LYS A 193 3.80 -16.47 10.03
CA LYS A 193 4.16 -17.89 9.98
C LYS A 193 5.55 -18.13 10.56
N ASN A 194 6.55 -17.34 10.14
CA ASN A 194 7.93 -17.51 10.61
C ASN A 194 8.10 -17.10 12.07
N ILE A 195 7.44 -16.04 12.52
CA ILE A 195 7.41 -15.64 13.93
C ILE A 195 6.91 -16.82 14.80
N ALA A 196 5.86 -17.50 14.37
CA ALA A 196 5.31 -18.65 15.08
C ALA A 196 6.23 -19.88 15.00
N SER A 197 6.71 -20.24 13.82
CA SER A 197 7.52 -21.45 13.62
C SER A 197 8.92 -21.38 14.25
N CYS A 198 9.50 -20.17 14.35
CA CYS A 198 10.78 -19.92 15.00
C CYS A 198 10.64 -19.58 16.50
N ASN A 199 9.44 -19.63 17.06
CA ASN A 199 9.15 -19.26 18.45
C ASN A 199 9.69 -17.87 18.84
N ILE A 200 9.63 -16.90 17.92
CA ILE A 200 10.12 -15.52 18.13
C ILE A 200 9.20 -14.77 19.10
N LEU A 201 7.90 -15.00 19.00
CA LEU A 201 6.86 -14.44 19.87
C LEU A 201 6.00 -15.55 20.47
N THR A 202 5.51 -15.34 21.68
CA THR A 202 4.48 -16.19 22.29
C THR A 202 3.16 -16.11 21.51
N ALA A 203 2.25 -17.04 21.75
CA ALA A 203 0.94 -17.06 21.07
C ALA A 203 0.13 -15.78 21.32
N GLU A 204 0.26 -15.15 22.49
CA GLU A 204 -0.43 -13.90 22.81
C GLU A 204 0.22 -12.69 22.13
N GLU A 205 1.54 -12.62 22.13
CA GLU A 205 2.30 -11.58 21.43
C GLU A 205 2.07 -11.63 19.91
N LEU A 206 1.97 -12.85 19.34
CA LEU A 206 1.67 -13.06 17.93
C LEU A 206 0.32 -12.44 17.53
N LYS A 207 -0.69 -12.47 18.40
CA LYS A 207 -1.97 -11.75 18.15
C LYS A 207 -1.74 -10.25 18.06
N GLY A 208 -0.84 -9.71 18.86
CA GLY A 208 -0.43 -8.30 18.82
C GLY A 208 0.24 -7.93 17.49
N ALA A 209 1.25 -8.71 17.07
CA ALA A 209 1.92 -8.52 15.79
C ALA A 209 0.92 -8.62 14.62
N LYS A 210 0.03 -9.63 14.62
CA LYS A 210 -1.05 -9.76 13.64
C LYS A 210 -1.96 -8.54 13.63
N SER A 211 -2.28 -7.96 14.79
CA SER A 211 -3.11 -6.76 14.89
C SER A 211 -2.46 -5.55 14.21
N VAL A 212 -1.14 -5.35 14.41
CA VAL A 212 -0.37 -4.28 13.76
C VAL A 212 -0.35 -4.47 12.24
N LEU A 213 0.06 -5.65 11.78
CA LEU A 213 0.20 -5.94 10.35
C LEU A 213 -1.14 -5.91 9.61
N SER A 214 -2.22 -6.40 10.24
CA SER A 214 -3.57 -6.34 9.63
C SER A 214 -4.06 -4.90 9.49
N ALA A 215 -3.77 -4.02 10.46
CA ALA A 215 -4.11 -2.62 10.35
C ALA A 215 -3.35 -1.94 9.20
N ALA A 216 -2.05 -2.23 9.06
CA ALA A 216 -1.24 -1.72 7.96
C ALA A 216 -1.78 -2.21 6.60
N ALA A 217 -2.14 -3.49 6.47
CA ALA A 217 -2.71 -4.06 5.24
C ALA A 217 -4.02 -3.37 4.83
N MET A 218 -4.86 -2.94 5.77
CA MET A 218 -6.11 -2.22 5.48
C MET A 218 -5.88 -0.86 4.82
N THR A 219 -4.73 -0.21 5.01
CA THR A 219 -4.40 1.05 4.32
C THR A 219 -4.32 0.84 2.81
N TYR A 220 -3.74 -0.26 2.37
CA TYR A 220 -3.65 -0.62 0.94
C TYR A 220 -5.04 -0.92 0.35
N VAL A 221 -5.93 -1.55 1.12
CA VAL A 221 -7.32 -1.82 0.68
C VAL A 221 -8.04 -0.51 0.43
N VAL A 222 -8.02 0.42 1.40
CA VAL A 222 -8.71 1.71 1.27
C VAL A 222 -8.11 2.55 0.14
N ALA A 223 -6.78 2.59 0.01
CA ALA A 223 -6.10 3.29 -1.07
C ALA A 223 -6.52 2.73 -2.45
N THR A 224 -6.56 1.40 -2.58
CA THR A 224 -6.99 0.74 -3.83
C THR A 224 -8.44 1.06 -4.17
N LEU A 225 -9.36 0.96 -3.19
CA LEU A 225 -10.77 1.30 -3.40
C LEU A 225 -10.94 2.76 -3.83
N THR A 226 -10.23 3.69 -3.19
CA THR A 226 -10.25 5.11 -3.54
C THR A 226 -9.75 5.33 -4.97
N ALA A 227 -8.67 4.68 -5.36
CA ALA A 227 -8.12 4.79 -6.70
C ALA A 227 -9.08 4.23 -7.77
N ILE A 228 -9.76 3.12 -7.51
CA ILE A 228 -10.77 2.54 -8.41
C ILE A 228 -11.95 3.50 -8.58
N VAL A 229 -12.51 4.01 -7.49
CA VAL A 229 -13.65 4.96 -7.54
C VAL A 229 -13.26 6.21 -8.33
N GLN A 230 -12.05 6.71 -8.14
CA GLN A 230 -11.56 7.88 -8.87
C GLN A 230 -11.35 7.60 -10.36
N LEU A 231 -10.84 6.41 -10.72
CA LEU A 231 -10.71 5.99 -12.11
C LEU A 231 -12.08 5.93 -12.81
N LEU A 232 -13.06 5.29 -12.17
CA LEU A 232 -14.42 5.20 -12.68
C LEU A 232 -15.05 6.59 -12.88
N ARG A 233 -14.76 7.53 -11.98
CA ARG A 233 -15.21 8.92 -12.11
C ARG A 233 -14.59 9.61 -13.32
N PHE A 234 -13.29 9.48 -13.54
CA PHE A 234 -12.63 10.06 -14.71
C PHE A 234 -13.18 9.50 -16.01
N ILE A 235 -13.42 8.19 -16.08
CA ILE A 235 -14.03 7.52 -17.23
C ILE A 235 -15.45 8.08 -17.48
N SER A 236 -16.24 8.23 -16.43
CA SER A 236 -17.59 8.77 -16.53
C SER A 236 -17.60 10.21 -17.05
N ILE A 237 -16.75 11.10 -16.50
CA ILE A 237 -16.65 12.49 -16.95
C ILE A 237 -16.23 12.55 -18.43
N PHE A 238 -15.29 11.70 -18.84
CA PHE A 238 -14.84 11.64 -20.22
C PHE A 238 -15.96 11.19 -21.17
N ASN A 239 -16.74 10.18 -20.79
CA ASN A 239 -17.84 9.67 -21.62
C ASN A 239 -19.01 10.67 -21.74
N ASN A 240 -19.31 11.42 -20.66
CA ASN A 240 -20.40 12.40 -20.67
C ASN A 240 -20.08 13.69 -21.47
N ARG A 241 -18.84 13.85 -21.93
CA ARG A 241 -18.39 14.95 -22.80
C ARG A 241 -18.24 14.53 -24.26
N ARG A 242 -18.73 13.34 -24.62
CA ARG A 242 -18.91 12.91 -26.00
C ARG A 242 -20.24 13.44 -26.54
#